data_833166d1c0ff8d0da82c22bffd526868
#
_entry.id   833166d1c0ff8d0da82c22bffd526868
#
_cell.length_a   1.000
_cell.length_b   1.000
_cell.length_c   1.000
_cell.angle_alpha   90.00
_cell.angle_beta   90.00
_cell.angle_gamma   90.00
#
_symmetry.space_group_name_H-M   'P 1'
#
loop_
_entity.id
_entity.type
_entity.pdbx_description
1 polymer ?
#
loop_
_entity_poly.entity_id
_entity_poly.type
_entity_poly.pdbx_seq_one_letter_code
_entity_poly.pdbx_strand_id
1 'polypeptide(L)'
;SGTGNMKLMLNGAVTLGTLDGANVEICNAVGEDNIFLFGMKTPDVEALRRSGYHPMNYVTNNPALKNAIDMIQYGVNGKDFSEITSSLINVDPYMALADFADYQNAQRRSAQVYADKTAFAKMSLMNISGAGIFSADRAVQEYAENIWHTHPVVVAQPRPQKAAAAAEKPAEKPVKKPAAKKPAAKKSATKKTTKKK
;
A
#
# COMPACT_ATOMS: atom_id res chain seq x y z
N SER A 1 9.91 7.66 9.45
CA SER A 1 9.54 6.34 9.98
C SER A 1 8.37 5.79 9.19
N GLY A 2 8.66 4.80 8.36
CA GLY A 2 7.64 4.23 7.52
C GLY A 2 6.80 3.18 8.25
N THR A 3 5.62 3.52 8.67
CA THR A 3 4.62 2.52 9.11
C THR A 3 3.66 2.12 7.99
N GLY A 4 3.77 2.76 6.82
CA GLY A 4 2.92 2.52 5.67
C GLY A 4 3.05 1.11 5.12
N ASN A 5 4.28 0.59 5.02
CA ASN A 5 4.56 -0.76 4.55
C ASN A 5 3.88 -1.84 5.40
N MET A 6 3.90 -1.73 6.73
CA MET A 6 3.21 -2.67 7.63
C MET A 6 1.69 -2.66 7.41
N LYS A 7 1.08 -1.48 7.23
CA LYS A 7 -0.36 -1.33 6.95
C LYS A 7 -0.74 -1.89 5.59
N LEU A 8 0.11 -1.66 4.59
CA LEU A 8 -0.08 -2.21 3.25
C LEU A 8 0.09 -3.74 3.25
N MET A 9 1.08 -4.28 3.98
CA MET A 9 1.29 -5.71 4.17
C MET A 9 0.05 -6.39 4.77
N LEU A 10 -0.56 -5.79 5.79
CA LEU A 10 -1.80 -6.30 6.40
C LEU A 10 -2.96 -6.37 5.38
N ASN A 11 -2.94 -5.53 4.35
CA ASN A 11 -3.90 -5.53 3.26
C ASN A 11 -3.44 -6.37 2.04
N GLY A 12 -2.39 -7.19 2.20
CA GLY A 12 -1.92 -8.10 1.17
C GLY A 12 -1.02 -7.49 0.11
N ALA A 13 -0.54 -6.26 0.31
CA ALA A 13 0.48 -5.71 -0.56
C ALA A 13 1.83 -6.40 -0.32
N VAL A 14 2.50 -6.78 -1.39
CA VAL A 14 3.86 -7.32 -1.33
C VAL A 14 4.84 -6.17 -1.41
N THR A 15 5.75 -6.09 -0.45
CA THR A 15 6.76 -5.02 -0.40
C THR A 15 7.79 -5.20 -1.50
N LEU A 16 8.12 -4.10 -2.19
CA LEU A 16 9.30 -3.94 -3.02
C LEU A 16 10.14 -2.83 -2.38
N GLY A 17 11.31 -3.16 -1.86
CA GLY A 17 12.09 -2.20 -1.06
C GLY A 17 13.49 -2.68 -0.72
N THR A 18 14.27 -1.80 -0.12
CA THR A 18 15.59 -2.08 0.43
C THR A 18 15.49 -2.84 1.75
N LEU A 19 16.53 -3.60 2.10
CA LEU A 19 16.58 -4.40 3.33
C LEU A 19 17.02 -3.53 4.51
N ASP A 20 16.17 -2.58 4.89
CA ASP A 20 16.39 -1.67 6.00
C ASP A 20 15.10 -1.36 6.75
N GLY A 21 15.20 -0.75 7.94
CA GLY A 21 14.05 -0.42 8.77
C GLY A 21 13.08 -1.58 8.92
N ALA A 22 11.78 -1.31 8.85
CA ALA A 22 10.73 -2.32 9.01
C ALA A 22 10.71 -3.40 7.90
N ASN A 23 11.41 -3.21 6.78
CA ASN A 23 11.51 -4.25 5.76
C ASN A 23 12.35 -5.45 6.24
N VAL A 24 13.22 -5.25 7.22
CA VAL A 24 13.96 -6.35 7.86
C VAL A 24 12.99 -7.26 8.61
N GLU A 25 12.13 -6.68 9.44
CA GLU A 25 11.12 -7.44 10.18
C GLU A 25 10.09 -8.07 9.26
N ILE A 26 9.68 -7.37 8.19
CA ILE A 26 8.77 -7.93 7.18
C ILE A 26 9.43 -9.14 6.52
N CYS A 27 10.68 -9.01 6.06
CA CYS A 27 11.42 -10.10 5.43
C CYS A 27 11.54 -11.31 6.37
N ASN A 28 11.88 -11.08 7.63
CA ASN A 28 11.95 -12.14 8.65
C ASN A 28 10.60 -12.83 8.89
N ALA A 29 9.50 -12.08 8.82
CA ALA A 29 8.16 -12.61 9.07
C ALA A 29 7.61 -13.44 7.90
N VAL A 30 7.96 -13.08 6.65
CA VAL A 30 7.38 -13.70 5.45
C VAL A 30 8.36 -14.58 4.67
N GLY A 31 9.65 -14.42 4.90
CA GLY A 31 10.72 -15.04 4.10
C GLY A 31 11.03 -14.28 2.81
N GLU A 32 12.25 -14.45 2.30
CA GLU A 32 12.76 -13.74 1.12
C GLU A 32 11.93 -14.02 -0.16
N ASP A 33 11.30 -15.18 -0.25
CA ASP A 33 10.44 -15.55 -1.39
C ASP A 33 9.14 -14.74 -1.46
N ASN A 34 8.77 -14.04 -0.40
CA ASN A 34 7.50 -13.30 -0.30
C ASN A 34 7.67 -11.78 -0.21
N ILE A 35 8.85 -11.28 -0.59
CA ILE A 35 9.22 -9.87 -0.64
C ILE A 35 10.15 -9.63 -1.84
N PHE A 36 10.10 -8.45 -2.46
CA PHE A 36 11.02 -8.07 -3.54
C PHE A 36 12.08 -7.13 -2.99
N LEU A 37 13.22 -7.67 -2.62
CA LEU A 37 14.35 -6.89 -2.12
C LEU A 37 15.23 -6.41 -3.28
N PHE A 38 15.78 -5.21 -3.12
CA PHE A 38 16.79 -4.62 -3.99
C PHE A 38 17.72 -3.70 -3.18
N GLY A 39 18.80 -3.29 -3.85
CA GLY A 39 19.73 -2.29 -3.34
C GLY A 39 20.83 -2.87 -2.44
N MET A 40 21.75 -2.00 -2.10
CA MET A 40 22.91 -2.31 -1.28
C MET A 40 22.52 -2.62 0.17
N LYS A 41 23.25 -3.53 0.78
CA LYS A 41 23.18 -3.75 2.24
C LYS A 41 24.01 -2.71 2.98
N THR A 42 23.74 -2.51 4.26
CA THR A 42 24.43 -1.52 5.10
C THR A 42 25.96 -1.56 4.98
N PRO A 43 26.65 -2.74 5.00
CA PRO A 43 28.09 -2.79 4.82
C PRO A 43 28.56 -2.26 3.45
N ASP A 44 27.79 -2.51 2.38
CA ASP A 44 28.11 -2.07 1.02
C ASP A 44 27.98 -0.55 0.91
N VAL A 45 26.91 0.02 1.49
CA VAL A 45 26.70 1.48 1.59
C VAL A 45 27.86 2.15 2.32
N GLU A 46 28.29 1.60 3.45
CA GLU A 46 29.42 2.11 4.21
C GLU A 46 30.75 2.01 3.43
N ALA A 47 30.97 0.90 2.73
CA ALA A 47 32.15 0.71 1.90
C ALA A 47 32.16 1.72 0.74
N LEU A 48 31.05 1.90 0.04
CA LEU A 48 30.92 2.86 -1.04
C LEU A 48 31.11 4.30 -0.56
N ARG A 49 30.58 4.65 0.62
CA ARG A 49 30.79 5.97 1.22
C ARG A 49 32.27 6.24 1.55
N ARG A 50 32.97 5.24 2.06
CA ARG A 50 34.41 5.35 2.36
C ARG A 50 35.29 5.43 1.12
N SER A 51 34.91 4.76 0.03
CA SER A 51 35.67 4.78 -1.24
C SER A 51 35.41 6.03 -2.09
N GLY A 52 34.42 6.84 -1.72
CA GLY A 52 34.00 8.01 -2.48
C GLY A 52 32.86 7.70 -3.44
N TYR A 53 31.66 8.13 -3.07
CA TYR A 53 30.47 7.99 -3.89
C TYR A 53 30.36 9.15 -4.87
N HIS A 54 30.21 8.84 -6.18
CA HIS A 54 30.03 9.82 -7.23
C HIS A 54 28.73 9.52 -8.01
N PRO A 55 27.61 10.19 -7.71
CA PRO A 55 26.29 9.92 -8.32
C PRO A 55 26.31 9.92 -9.85
N MET A 56 27.01 10.90 -10.45
CA MET A 56 27.09 11.03 -11.91
C MET A 56 27.68 9.84 -12.64
N ASN A 57 28.54 9.03 -11.98
CA ASN A 57 29.07 7.81 -12.58
C ASN A 57 27.96 6.81 -12.89
N TYR A 58 26.94 6.72 -12.04
CA TYR A 58 25.80 5.84 -12.24
C TYR A 58 24.88 6.34 -13.36
N VAL A 59 24.65 7.65 -13.44
CA VAL A 59 23.88 8.27 -14.52
C VAL A 59 24.54 8.04 -15.87
N THR A 60 25.85 8.27 -15.96
CA THR A 60 26.62 8.12 -17.21
C THR A 60 26.63 6.69 -17.71
N ASN A 61 26.71 5.72 -16.81
CA ASN A 61 26.85 4.29 -17.14
C ASN A 61 25.51 3.57 -17.33
N ASN A 62 24.37 4.21 -17.07
CA ASN A 62 23.05 3.62 -17.22
C ASN A 62 22.13 4.51 -18.06
N PRO A 63 21.89 4.15 -19.35
CA PRO A 63 21.04 4.96 -20.24
C PRO A 63 19.61 5.15 -19.74
N ALA A 64 19.03 4.14 -19.06
CA ALA A 64 17.68 4.24 -18.53
C ALA A 64 17.62 5.23 -17.36
N LEU A 65 18.61 5.21 -16.47
CA LEU A 65 18.74 6.19 -15.41
C LEU A 65 18.95 7.59 -15.96
N LYS A 66 19.83 7.73 -16.96
CA LYS A 66 20.04 9.01 -17.62
C LYS A 66 18.74 9.59 -18.18
N ASN A 67 17.97 8.76 -18.90
CA ASN A 67 16.69 9.20 -19.45
C ASN A 67 15.69 9.63 -18.36
N ALA A 68 15.66 8.92 -17.22
CA ALA A 68 14.81 9.29 -16.09
C ALA A 68 15.21 10.63 -15.48
N ILE A 69 16.51 10.85 -15.28
CA ILE A 69 17.06 12.12 -14.78
C ILE A 69 16.75 13.26 -15.76
N ASP A 70 16.98 13.04 -17.08
CA ASP A 70 16.69 14.03 -18.11
C ASP A 70 15.19 14.40 -18.11
N MET A 71 14.28 13.41 -18.00
CA MET A 71 12.84 13.68 -17.91
C MET A 71 12.49 14.58 -16.73
N ILE A 72 13.07 14.32 -15.56
CA ILE A 72 12.83 15.14 -14.38
C ILE A 72 13.43 16.53 -14.56
N GLN A 73 14.63 16.61 -15.12
CA GLN A 73 15.35 17.87 -15.36
C GLN A 73 14.61 18.81 -16.33
N TYR A 74 14.03 18.26 -17.42
CA TYR A 74 13.25 19.05 -18.38
C TYR A 74 11.82 19.34 -17.91
N GLY A 75 11.42 18.75 -16.79
CA GLY A 75 10.11 18.91 -16.18
C GLY A 75 9.02 18.02 -16.81
N VAL A 76 7.96 17.83 -16.06
CA VAL A 76 6.79 17.05 -16.47
C VAL A 76 5.55 17.94 -16.43
N ASN A 77 4.79 17.98 -17.52
CA ASN A 77 3.57 18.79 -17.61
C ASN A 77 3.80 20.28 -17.28
N GLY A 78 4.94 20.85 -17.71
CA GLY A 78 5.29 22.25 -17.48
C GLY A 78 5.69 22.60 -16.05
N LYS A 79 5.92 21.61 -15.20
CA LYS A 79 6.44 21.81 -13.84
C LYS A 79 7.93 21.55 -13.81
N ASP A 80 8.66 22.45 -13.16
CA ASP A 80 10.10 22.34 -12.94
C ASP A 80 10.38 21.44 -11.71
N PHE A 81 11.28 20.49 -11.89
CA PHE A 81 11.76 19.59 -10.85
C PHE A 81 13.30 19.58 -10.77
N SER A 82 13.94 20.64 -11.25
CA SER A 82 15.40 20.77 -11.30
C SER A 82 16.07 20.68 -9.93
N GLU A 83 15.40 21.08 -8.85
CA GLU A 83 15.90 20.91 -7.48
C GLU A 83 16.08 19.44 -7.11
N ILE A 84 15.16 18.57 -7.56
CA ILE A 84 15.25 17.12 -7.30
C ILE A 84 16.45 16.55 -8.04
N THR A 85 16.61 16.86 -9.33
CA THR A 85 17.74 16.37 -10.12
C THR A 85 19.05 16.91 -9.58
N SER A 86 19.12 18.18 -9.22
CA SER A 86 20.31 18.78 -8.60
C SER A 86 20.71 18.07 -7.30
N SER A 87 19.74 17.73 -6.45
CA SER A 87 20.00 16.96 -5.23
C SER A 87 20.54 15.56 -5.55
N LEU A 88 19.93 14.86 -6.51
CA LEU A 88 20.33 13.50 -6.89
C LEU A 88 21.73 13.44 -7.52
N ILE A 89 22.02 14.33 -8.48
CA ILE A 89 23.29 14.27 -9.23
C ILE A 89 24.49 14.83 -8.44
N ASN A 90 24.26 15.71 -7.48
CA ASN A 90 25.35 16.36 -6.73
C ASN A 90 25.60 15.73 -5.37
N VAL A 91 24.57 15.21 -4.71
CA VAL A 91 24.66 14.76 -3.32
C VAL A 91 24.21 13.31 -3.13
N ASP A 92 23.00 12.99 -3.59
CA ASP A 92 22.34 11.67 -3.42
C ASP A 92 22.62 11.03 -2.05
N PRO A 93 22.13 11.62 -0.96
CA PRO A 93 22.52 11.21 0.40
C PRO A 93 22.12 9.77 0.73
N TYR A 94 21.18 9.22 -0.03
CA TYR A 94 20.67 7.86 0.14
C TYR A 94 21.23 6.87 -0.90
N MET A 95 22.13 7.32 -1.78
CA MET A 95 22.72 6.48 -2.86
C MET A 95 21.68 5.82 -3.76
N ALA A 96 20.54 6.50 -3.98
CA ALA A 96 19.42 5.99 -4.76
C ALA A 96 19.82 5.69 -6.22
N LEU A 97 20.77 6.48 -6.78
CA LEU A 97 21.25 6.25 -8.13
C LEU A 97 22.13 5.00 -8.24
N ALA A 98 22.84 4.62 -7.17
CA ALA A 98 23.58 3.38 -7.12
C ALA A 98 22.66 2.15 -7.11
N ASP A 99 21.53 2.24 -6.42
CA ASP A 99 20.57 1.14 -6.31
C ASP A 99 19.63 1.01 -7.53
N PHE A 100 19.63 1.99 -8.44
CA PHE A 100 18.66 2.06 -9.53
C PHE A 100 18.65 0.83 -10.45
N ALA A 101 19.79 0.29 -10.79
CA ALA A 101 19.87 -0.89 -11.66
C ALA A 101 19.24 -2.13 -10.99
N ASP A 102 19.46 -2.31 -9.70
CA ASP A 102 18.87 -3.41 -8.95
C ASP A 102 17.37 -3.19 -8.70
N TYR A 103 16.95 -1.95 -8.46
CA TYR A 103 15.53 -1.58 -8.46
C TYR A 103 14.84 -1.97 -9.77
N GLN A 104 15.44 -1.70 -10.94
CA GLN A 104 14.88 -2.13 -12.22
C GLN A 104 14.74 -3.65 -12.32
N ASN A 105 15.71 -4.41 -11.78
CA ASN A 105 15.65 -5.86 -11.74
C ASN A 105 14.51 -6.35 -10.82
N ALA A 106 14.36 -5.74 -9.65
CA ALA A 106 13.28 -6.06 -8.73
C ALA A 106 11.90 -5.75 -9.32
N GLN A 107 11.77 -4.64 -10.04
CA GLN A 107 10.55 -4.27 -10.77
C GLN A 107 10.19 -5.33 -11.83
N ARG A 108 11.17 -5.82 -12.60
CA ARG A 108 10.91 -6.88 -13.59
C ARG A 108 10.49 -8.18 -12.93
N ARG A 109 11.16 -8.58 -11.83
CA ARG A 109 10.77 -9.78 -11.05
C ARG A 109 9.35 -9.66 -10.52
N SER A 110 9.01 -8.51 -9.93
CA SER A 110 7.67 -8.28 -9.40
C SER A 110 6.60 -8.31 -10.50
N ALA A 111 6.87 -7.72 -11.66
CA ALA A 111 5.96 -7.77 -12.80
C ALA A 111 5.75 -9.19 -13.33
N GLN A 112 6.80 -10.01 -13.40
CA GLN A 112 6.71 -11.41 -13.80
C GLN A 112 5.84 -12.22 -12.84
N VAL A 113 6.06 -12.10 -11.53
CA VAL A 113 5.24 -12.78 -10.53
C VAL A 113 3.82 -12.27 -10.54
N TYR A 114 3.61 -10.96 -10.73
CA TYR A 114 2.26 -10.38 -10.82
C TYR A 114 1.46 -10.87 -12.03
N ALA A 115 2.13 -11.28 -13.11
CA ALA A 115 1.47 -11.88 -14.27
C ALA A 115 0.82 -13.23 -13.91
N ASP A 116 1.44 -14.02 -13.02
CA ASP A 116 0.81 -15.21 -12.43
C ASP A 116 -0.02 -14.81 -11.20
N LYS A 117 -1.32 -14.67 -11.41
CA LYS A 117 -2.26 -14.24 -10.35
C LYS A 117 -2.31 -15.20 -9.17
N THR A 118 -2.09 -16.49 -9.40
CA THR A 118 -2.08 -17.49 -8.34
C THR A 118 -0.82 -17.39 -7.48
N ALA A 119 0.34 -17.25 -8.11
CA ALA A 119 1.61 -17.05 -7.42
C ALA A 119 1.56 -15.75 -6.59
N PHE A 120 1.12 -14.64 -7.20
CA PHE A 120 1.01 -13.37 -6.50
C PHE A 120 0.01 -13.41 -5.33
N ALA A 121 -1.14 -14.08 -5.50
CA ALA A 121 -2.11 -14.24 -4.42
C ALA A 121 -1.54 -15.05 -3.24
N LYS A 122 -0.72 -16.07 -3.49
CA LYS A 122 0.00 -16.80 -2.43
C LYS A 122 0.96 -15.90 -1.68
N MET A 123 1.79 -15.10 -2.37
CA MET A 123 2.66 -14.12 -1.73
C MET A 123 1.87 -13.13 -0.89
N SER A 124 0.76 -12.62 -1.41
CA SER A 124 -0.14 -11.71 -0.70
C SER A 124 -0.67 -12.34 0.60
N LEU A 125 -1.14 -13.59 0.55
CA LEU A 125 -1.60 -14.31 1.74
C LEU A 125 -0.49 -14.54 2.76
N MET A 126 0.73 -14.87 2.32
CA MET A 126 1.90 -14.97 3.21
C MET A 126 2.20 -13.66 3.91
N ASN A 127 2.11 -12.54 3.20
CA ASN A 127 2.27 -11.21 3.78
C ASN A 127 1.18 -10.90 4.82
N ILE A 128 -0.09 -11.15 4.52
CA ILE A 128 -1.19 -10.97 5.49
C ILE A 128 -0.94 -11.82 6.74
N SER A 129 -0.60 -13.10 6.57
CA SER A 129 -0.40 -14.01 7.71
C SER A 129 0.79 -13.61 8.59
N GLY A 130 1.87 -13.09 7.98
CA GLY A 130 3.04 -12.59 8.70
C GLY A 130 2.84 -11.24 9.38
N ALA A 131 1.79 -10.48 9.02
CA ALA A 131 1.59 -9.13 9.52
C ALA A 131 1.18 -9.04 11.01
N GLY A 132 0.83 -10.16 11.63
CA GLY A 132 0.40 -10.22 13.03
C GLY A 132 1.42 -9.66 14.02
N ILE A 133 2.72 -9.77 13.72
CA ILE A 133 3.79 -9.20 14.56
C ILE A 133 3.73 -7.67 14.67
N PHE A 134 3.06 -6.99 13.74
CA PHE A 134 2.89 -5.54 13.74
C PHE A 134 1.60 -5.08 14.41
N SER A 135 0.89 -5.98 15.14
CA SER A 135 -0.28 -5.63 15.93
C SER A 135 0.08 -4.65 17.05
N ALA A 136 -0.69 -3.57 17.16
CA ALA A 136 -0.54 -2.63 18.27
C ALA A 136 -0.86 -3.29 19.61
N ASP A 137 -1.83 -4.21 19.65
CA ASP A 137 -2.20 -4.93 20.86
C ASP A 137 -1.04 -5.78 21.39
N ARG A 138 -0.33 -6.49 20.49
CA ARG A 138 0.89 -7.22 20.85
C ARG A 138 1.95 -6.28 21.43
N ALA A 139 2.22 -5.17 20.77
CA ALA A 139 3.24 -4.23 21.21
C ALA A 139 2.90 -3.65 22.58
N VAL A 140 1.63 -3.26 22.81
CA VAL A 140 1.18 -2.72 24.10
C VAL A 140 1.26 -3.79 25.18
N GLN A 141 0.91 -5.02 24.89
CA GLN A 141 1.01 -6.13 25.84
C GLN A 141 2.46 -6.40 26.23
N GLU A 142 3.39 -6.44 25.26
CA GLU A 142 4.81 -6.61 25.55
C GLU A 142 5.38 -5.46 26.36
N TYR A 143 4.96 -4.22 26.11
CA TYR A 143 5.33 -3.09 26.96
C TYR A 143 4.80 -3.22 28.38
N ALA A 144 3.54 -3.63 28.52
CA ALA A 144 2.92 -3.82 29.83
C ALA A 144 3.65 -4.89 30.65
N GLU A 145 3.95 -6.03 30.03
CA GLU A 145 4.58 -7.17 30.68
C GLU A 145 6.09 -6.96 30.92
N ASN A 146 6.83 -6.54 29.89
CA ASN A 146 8.31 -6.58 29.93
C ASN A 146 8.95 -5.28 30.40
N ILE A 147 8.23 -4.13 30.29
CA ILE A 147 8.78 -2.81 30.61
C ILE A 147 8.07 -2.19 31.80
N TRP A 148 6.74 -2.10 31.74
CA TRP A 148 5.98 -1.42 32.79
C TRP A 148 5.60 -2.34 33.96
N HIS A 149 5.64 -3.67 33.77
CA HIS A 149 5.24 -4.68 34.76
C HIS A 149 3.84 -4.40 35.34
N THR A 150 2.91 -4.01 34.45
CA THR A 150 1.54 -3.67 34.83
C THR A 150 0.58 -4.79 34.45
N HIS A 151 -0.53 -4.86 35.18
CA HIS A 151 -1.60 -5.85 34.89
C HIS A 151 -2.89 -5.13 34.49
N PRO A 152 -3.72 -5.76 33.64
CA PRO A 152 -5.01 -5.21 33.26
C PRO A 152 -5.89 -4.95 34.47
N VAL A 153 -6.45 -3.76 34.59
CA VAL A 153 -7.45 -3.43 35.61
C VAL A 153 -8.82 -3.76 35.04
N VAL A 154 -9.51 -4.70 35.69
CA VAL A 154 -10.89 -5.03 35.32
C VAL A 154 -11.80 -3.90 35.83
N VAL A 155 -12.18 -3.00 34.95
CA VAL A 155 -13.19 -1.98 35.23
C VAL A 155 -14.54 -2.64 35.10
N ALA A 156 -15.31 -2.70 36.21
CA ALA A 156 -16.70 -3.19 36.16
C ALA A 156 -17.50 -2.28 35.21
N GLN A 157 -17.96 -2.85 34.11
CA GLN A 157 -18.82 -2.08 33.19
C GLN A 157 -20.11 -1.72 33.93
N PRO A 158 -20.55 -0.44 33.89
CA PRO A 158 -21.86 -0.10 34.43
C PRO A 158 -22.92 -0.97 33.74
N ARG A 159 -23.73 -1.66 34.53
CA ARG A 159 -24.83 -2.44 33.98
C ARG A 159 -25.67 -1.53 33.09
N PRO A 160 -26.02 -1.93 31.86
CA PRO A 160 -26.90 -1.12 31.05
C PRO A 160 -28.17 -0.85 31.85
N GLN A 161 -28.43 0.40 32.17
CA GLN A 161 -29.70 0.80 32.76
C GLN A 161 -30.76 0.34 31.77
N LYS A 162 -31.66 -0.58 32.20
CA LYS A 162 -32.86 -0.89 31.45
C LYS A 162 -33.55 0.43 31.15
N ALA A 163 -33.62 0.81 29.86
CA ALA A 163 -34.37 1.94 29.44
C ALA A 163 -35.78 1.84 30.08
N ALA A 164 -36.16 2.82 30.91
CA ALA A 164 -37.45 2.89 31.47
C ALA A 164 -38.45 2.74 30.34
N ALA A 165 -39.40 1.83 30.48
CA ALA A 165 -40.38 1.50 29.49
C ALA A 165 -41.03 2.81 28.97
N ALA A 166 -40.81 3.06 27.70
CA ALA A 166 -41.45 4.20 27.03
C ALA A 166 -42.95 3.99 27.14
N ALA A 167 -43.62 4.98 27.74
CA ALA A 167 -45.05 5.00 27.89
C ALA A 167 -45.75 4.71 26.55
N GLU A 168 -46.68 3.79 26.56
CA GLU A 168 -47.55 3.45 25.43
C GLU A 168 -48.19 4.71 24.86
N LYS A 169 -47.84 5.04 23.64
CA LYS A 169 -48.62 6.04 22.85
C LYS A 169 -49.91 5.35 22.38
N PRO A 170 -51.08 6.03 22.46
CA PRO A 170 -52.32 5.47 21.98
C PRO A 170 -52.26 5.13 20.50
N ALA A 171 -52.80 3.97 20.14
CA ALA A 171 -52.85 3.47 18.78
C ALA A 171 -53.64 4.41 17.87
N GLU A 172 -52.97 5.01 16.88
CA GLU A 172 -53.59 5.68 15.76
C GLU A 172 -54.26 4.67 14.83
N LYS A 173 -55.50 4.90 14.50
CA LYS A 173 -56.34 4.10 13.58
C LYS A 173 -55.70 4.09 12.17
N PRO A 174 -55.74 2.99 11.43
CA PRO A 174 -55.11 2.91 10.10
C PRO A 174 -55.89 3.76 9.08
N VAL A 175 -55.17 4.71 8.47
CA VAL A 175 -55.65 5.49 7.31
C VAL A 175 -55.56 4.61 6.07
N LYS A 176 -56.70 4.37 5.40
CA LYS A 176 -56.81 3.65 4.13
C LYS A 176 -56.02 4.37 3.04
N LYS A 177 -55.03 3.71 2.45
CA LYS A 177 -54.30 4.16 1.25
C LYS A 177 -55.20 4.11 0.02
N PRO A 178 -55.18 5.14 -0.87
CA PRO A 178 -55.88 5.08 -2.16
C PRO A 178 -55.21 4.12 -3.12
N ALA A 179 -56.00 3.40 -3.89
CA ALA A 179 -55.53 2.43 -4.89
C ALA A 179 -54.71 3.07 -6.02
N ALA A 180 -53.55 2.55 -6.29
CA ALA A 180 -52.71 2.98 -7.40
C ALA A 180 -53.26 2.46 -8.72
N LYS A 181 -53.52 3.36 -9.67
CA LYS A 181 -53.90 3.06 -11.07
C LYS A 181 -52.73 2.50 -11.83
N LYS A 182 -52.92 1.35 -12.49
CA LYS A 182 -51.95 0.73 -13.43
C LYS A 182 -51.72 1.63 -14.65
N PRO A 183 -50.49 1.84 -15.14
CA PRO A 183 -50.26 2.47 -16.43
C PRO A 183 -50.53 1.49 -17.58
N ALA A 184 -51.17 1.97 -18.63
CA ALA A 184 -51.47 1.24 -19.84
C ALA A 184 -50.24 0.95 -20.69
N ALA A 185 -50.17 -0.26 -21.28
CA ALA A 185 -49.14 -0.69 -22.19
C ALA A 185 -49.20 0.09 -23.52
N LYS A 186 -48.08 0.74 -23.89
CA LYS A 186 -47.90 1.30 -25.24
C LYS A 186 -47.34 0.21 -26.17
N LYS A 187 -48.15 -0.12 -27.20
CA LYS A 187 -47.75 -0.95 -28.35
C LYS A 187 -46.68 -0.22 -29.15
N SER A 188 -45.52 -0.87 -29.38
CA SER A 188 -44.52 -0.41 -30.33
C SER A 188 -44.90 -0.86 -31.76
N ALA A 189 -45.00 0.10 -32.65
CA ALA A 189 -45.23 -0.13 -34.09
C ALA A 189 -43.89 -0.35 -34.79
N THR A 190 -43.75 -1.50 -35.45
CA THR A 190 -42.66 -1.86 -36.33
C THR A 190 -42.69 -1.03 -37.61
N LYS A 191 -41.64 -0.29 -37.94
CA LYS A 191 -41.44 0.30 -39.27
C LYS A 191 -40.35 -0.47 -40.02
N LYS A 192 -40.77 -1.25 -41.01
CA LYS A 192 -39.95 -1.76 -42.13
C LYS A 192 -39.48 -0.56 -42.95
N THR A 193 -38.21 -0.50 -43.29
CA THR A 193 -37.74 0.29 -44.43
C THR A 193 -36.87 -0.57 -45.32
N THR A 194 -37.30 -0.58 -46.56
CA THR A 194 -36.87 -1.33 -47.74
C THR A 194 -35.54 -0.77 -48.28
N LYS A 195 -34.75 -1.69 -48.86
CA LYS A 195 -33.60 -1.47 -49.77
C LYS A 195 -33.92 -0.50 -50.90
N LYS A 196 -32.96 0.32 -51.32
CA LYS A 196 -32.58 0.48 -52.74
C LYS A 196 -31.23 1.24 -52.87
N LYS A 197 -30.39 0.60 -53.65
CA LYS A 197 -29.21 0.99 -54.45
C LYS A 197 -27.92 1.31 -53.69
#